data_212c2d73878a01a57ecf5aca4c65f833
#
_entry.id   212c2d73878a01a57ecf5aca4c65f833
#
_cell.length_a   1.000
_cell.length_b   1.000
_cell.length_c   1.000
_cell.angle_alpha   90.00
_cell.angle_beta   90.00
_cell.angle_gamma   90.00
#
_symmetry.space_group_name_H-M   'P 1'
#
loop_
_entity.id
_entity.type
_entity.pdbx_description
1 polymer ?
#
loop_
_entity_poly.entity_id
_entity_poly.type
_entity_poly.pdbx_seq_one_letter_code
_entity_poly.pdbx_strand_id
1 'polypeptide(L)'
;MYFVLVGTLLATLMISICATEQLSFSGGGAFGAVEIGILKKIRENCPVKYDRYTGISAGGLNAGFLSHFSDINEGIKDAENMYSTIRNKNVYELLPGTGNSLLNTYPLHKTLTSVITNMTSKPVIDTLIGTVNLYTGNLDVYKFNDNHSIEDRVLLLMSTSAIPVAFPPIKYKNYMYADGGTLSNELLDVVHSSDYLKITYITPYGPMEENDTPIDSIKEMVTRTFQIVKKNYNNPFARLNHECKTPYGEITYYYVDSQVLKGFSMLNFDKGADLISIGYNNVKSKTYTLC
;
A
#
# COMPACT_ATOMS: atom_id res chain seq x y z
N MET A 1 50.83 -21.00 45.50
CA MET A 1 50.65 -19.66 44.93
C MET A 1 49.66 -19.79 43.80
N TYR A 2 48.37 -19.61 44.09
CA TYR A 2 47.26 -19.76 43.14
C TYR A 2 46.91 -18.39 42.56
N PHE A 3 47.07 -18.21 41.25
CA PHE A 3 46.55 -17.05 40.55
C PHE A 3 45.07 -17.28 40.19
N VAL A 4 44.18 -16.52 40.80
CA VAL A 4 42.75 -16.46 40.44
C VAL A 4 42.64 -15.47 39.28
N LEU A 5 42.32 -15.99 38.07
CA LEU A 5 41.92 -15.16 36.94
C LEU A 5 40.47 -14.76 37.18
N VAL A 6 40.24 -13.48 37.50
CA VAL A 6 38.89 -12.88 37.47
C VAL A 6 38.60 -12.48 36.03
N GLY A 7 37.83 -13.31 35.35
CA GLY A 7 37.26 -12.96 34.06
C GLY A 7 36.11 -11.99 34.23
N THR A 8 36.32 -10.72 33.94
CA THR A 8 35.25 -9.71 33.84
C THR A 8 34.46 -10.01 32.57
N LEU A 9 33.28 -10.59 32.78
CA LEU A 9 32.25 -10.73 31.75
C LEU A 9 31.68 -9.33 31.48
N LEU A 10 32.16 -8.64 30.45
CA LEU A 10 31.53 -7.44 29.90
C LEU A 10 30.25 -7.91 29.19
N ALA A 11 29.14 -7.89 29.94
CA ALA A 11 27.81 -7.93 29.35
C ALA A 11 27.62 -6.62 28.60
N THR A 12 27.88 -6.60 27.31
CA THR A 12 27.40 -5.54 26.42
C THR A 12 25.89 -5.57 26.45
N LEU A 13 25.32 -4.66 27.22
CA LEU A 13 23.91 -4.29 27.18
C LEU A 13 23.70 -3.68 25.79
N MET A 14 23.28 -4.50 24.81
CA MET A 14 22.71 -3.96 23.59
C MET A 14 21.40 -3.29 24.01
N ILE A 15 21.46 -1.97 24.18
CA ILE A 15 20.25 -1.15 24.18
C ILE A 15 19.67 -1.36 22.80
N SER A 16 18.64 -2.21 22.73
CA SER A 16 17.80 -2.32 21.53
C SER A 16 17.17 -0.94 21.37
N ILE A 17 17.73 -0.13 20.48
CA ILE A 17 17.07 1.11 20.05
C ILE A 17 15.74 0.62 19.48
N CYS A 18 14.64 1.02 20.14
CA CYS A 18 13.29 0.65 19.71
C CYS A 18 13.06 1.34 18.37
N ALA A 19 13.31 0.62 17.27
CA ALA A 19 13.05 1.12 15.93
C ALA A 19 11.54 1.08 15.69
N THR A 20 10.99 2.15 15.14
CA THR A 20 9.60 2.14 14.67
C THR A 20 9.52 1.33 13.38
N GLU A 21 8.75 0.26 13.39
CA GLU A 21 8.53 -0.61 12.23
C GLU A 21 7.27 -0.17 11.48
N GLN A 22 7.42 0.32 10.26
CA GLN A 22 6.31 0.75 9.41
C GLN A 22 6.11 -0.22 8.25
N LEU A 23 4.85 -0.60 8.01
CA LEU A 23 4.41 -1.33 6.83
C LEU A 23 3.69 -0.38 5.88
N SER A 24 4.24 -0.21 4.69
CA SER A 24 3.73 0.72 3.68
C SER A 24 3.30 -0.03 2.43
N PHE A 25 2.14 0.32 1.89
CA PHE A 25 1.59 -0.26 0.67
C PHE A 25 1.43 0.80 -0.41
N SER A 26 1.75 0.45 -1.65
CA SER A 26 1.61 1.34 -2.79
C SER A 26 0.22 1.29 -3.42
N GLY A 27 -0.05 2.19 -4.37
CA GLY A 27 -1.22 2.06 -5.24
C GLY A 27 -1.00 1.06 -6.37
N GLY A 28 -2.10 0.48 -6.87
CA GLY A 28 -2.01 -0.48 -7.96
C GLY A 28 -3.35 -1.05 -8.46
N GLY A 29 -4.49 -0.57 -7.96
CA GLY A 29 -5.81 -1.12 -8.31
C GLY A 29 -5.90 -2.60 -7.97
N ALA A 30 -6.27 -3.48 -8.93
CA ALA A 30 -6.36 -4.92 -8.73
C ALA A 30 -5.03 -5.55 -8.27
N PHE A 31 -3.89 -4.90 -8.53
CA PHE A 31 -2.57 -5.38 -8.08
C PHE A 31 -2.36 -5.23 -6.56
N GLY A 32 -3.28 -4.64 -5.82
CA GLY A 32 -3.33 -4.77 -4.36
C GLY A 32 -3.34 -6.23 -3.89
N ALA A 33 -3.87 -7.16 -4.71
CA ALA A 33 -3.78 -8.60 -4.46
C ALA A 33 -2.33 -9.13 -4.52
N VAL A 34 -1.48 -8.56 -5.38
CA VAL A 34 -0.03 -8.89 -5.44
C VAL A 34 0.64 -8.51 -4.12
N GLU A 35 0.28 -7.35 -3.56
CA GLU A 35 0.83 -6.88 -2.29
C GLU A 35 0.51 -7.82 -1.13
N ILE A 36 -0.70 -8.38 -1.09
CA ILE A 36 -1.08 -9.39 -0.10
C ILE A 36 -0.25 -10.68 -0.28
N GLY A 37 -0.03 -11.12 -1.52
CA GLY A 37 0.85 -12.28 -1.81
C GLY A 37 2.30 -12.04 -1.36
N ILE A 38 2.84 -10.84 -1.63
CA ILE A 38 4.18 -10.43 -1.16
C ILE A 38 4.22 -10.42 0.37
N LEU A 39 3.24 -9.78 1.03
CA LEU A 39 3.19 -9.71 2.50
C LEU A 39 3.14 -11.10 3.13
N LYS A 40 2.34 -12.01 2.59
CA LYS A 40 2.30 -13.41 3.03
C LYS A 40 3.69 -14.04 3.00
N LYS A 41 4.42 -13.87 1.89
CA LYS A 41 5.77 -14.42 1.74
C LYS A 41 6.77 -13.82 2.72
N ILE A 42 6.69 -12.51 2.96
CA ILE A 42 7.52 -11.83 3.97
C ILE A 42 7.26 -12.41 5.35
N ARG A 43 5.98 -12.59 5.72
CA ARG A 43 5.58 -13.06 7.06
C ARG A 43 6.03 -14.50 7.36
N GLU A 44 6.09 -15.36 6.36
CA GLU A 44 6.63 -16.71 6.50
C GLU A 44 8.13 -16.72 6.86
N ASN A 45 8.87 -15.73 6.33
CA ASN A 45 10.33 -15.67 6.50
C ASN A 45 10.77 -14.77 7.65
N CYS A 46 9.96 -13.76 8.02
CA CYS A 46 10.31 -12.74 9.02
C CYS A 46 9.06 -12.27 9.78
N PRO A 47 8.83 -12.71 11.00
CA PRO A 47 7.65 -12.37 11.81
C PRO A 47 7.80 -10.99 12.51
N VAL A 48 8.06 -9.92 11.76
CA VAL A 48 8.17 -8.56 12.28
C VAL A 48 6.81 -8.05 12.76
N LYS A 49 6.78 -7.33 13.89
CA LYS A 49 5.61 -6.59 14.33
C LYS A 49 5.72 -5.15 13.85
N TYR A 50 4.69 -4.68 13.19
CA TYR A 50 4.61 -3.32 12.71
C TYR A 50 3.80 -2.43 13.65
N ASP A 51 4.30 -1.23 13.93
CA ASP A 51 3.66 -0.23 14.78
C ASP A 51 2.71 0.67 14.00
N ARG A 52 2.94 0.77 12.68
CA ARG A 52 2.15 1.63 11.80
C ARG A 52 1.96 1.01 10.43
N TYR A 53 0.77 1.24 9.86
CA TYR A 53 0.48 0.97 8.45
C TYR A 53 0.28 2.27 7.69
N THR A 54 0.76 2.33 6.45
CA THR A 54 0.47 3.43 5.53
C THR A 54 0.08 2.89 4.17
N GLY A 55 -0.75 3.64 3.44
CA GLY A 55 -1.14 3.19 2.12
C GLY A 55 -1.81 4.25 1.27
N ILE A 56 -1.74 4.02 -0.03
CA ILE A 56 -2.36 4.85 -1.07
C ILE A 56 -3.12 3.94 -2.03
N SER A 57 -4.32 4.36 -2.50
CA SER A 57 -5.10 3.60 -3.47
C SER A 57 -5.40 2.19 -2.94
N ALA A 58 -5.14 1.15 -3.74
CA ALA A 58 -5.28 -0.24 -3.31
C ALA A 58 -4.47 -0.54 -2.04
N GLY A 59 -3.29 0.04 -1.89
CA GLY A 59 -2.49 -0.07 -0.66
C GLY A 59 -3.16 0.60 0.54
N GLY A 60 -3.91 1.69 0.33
CA GLY A 60 -4.74 2.30 1.37
C GLY A 60 -5.89 1.38 1.80
N LEU A 61 -6.50 0.64 0.85
CA LEU A 61 -7.49 -0.40 1.15
C LEU A 61 -6.86 -1.54 1.97
N ASN A 62 -5.68 -2.02 1.57
CA ASN A 62 -4.94 -3.07 2.28
C ASN A 62 -4.57 -2.62 3.71
N ALA A 63 -3.97 -1.43 3.86
CA ALA A 63 -3.59 -0.89 5.16
C ALA A 63 -4.80 -0.73 6.08
N GLY A 64 -5.90 -0.13 5.57
CA GLY A 64 -7.14 0.05 6.32
C GLY A 64 -7.78 -1.28 6.74
N PHE A 65 -7.82 -2.27 5.84
CA PHE A 65 -8.34 -3.60 6.14
C PHE A 65 -7.50 -4.32 7.20
N LEU A 66 -6.19 -4.41 6.99
CA LEU A 66 -5.26 -5.12 7.88
C LEU A 66 -5.18 -4.49 9.28
N SER A 67 -5.45 -3.17 9.40
CA SER A 67 -5.42 -2.47 10.68
C SER A 67 -6.41 -2.98 11.72
N HIS A 68 -7.44 -3.72 11.28
CA HIS A 68 -8.45 -4.31 12.15
C HIS A 68 -7.98 -5.60 12.86
N PHE A 69 -6.84 -6.15 12.47
CA PHE A 69 -6.34 -7.43 12.99
C PHE A 69 -5.18 -7.23 13.96
N SER A 70 -5.29 -7.77 15.17
CA SER A 70 -4.17 -7.83 16.13
C SER A 70 -3.09 -8.83 15.70
N ASP A 71 -3.49 -9.92 15.02
CA ASP A 71 -2.59 -10.81 14.29
C ASP A 71 -2.71 -10.55 12.80
N ILE A 72 -1.67 -9.99 12.23
CA ILE A 72 -1.60 -9.70 10.79
C ILE A 72 -1.76 -10.95 9.92
N ASN A 73 -1.41 -12.15 10.42
CA ASN A 73 -1.54 -13.39 9.65
C ASN A 73 -3.02 -13.78 9.45
N GLU A 74 -3.89 -13.50 10.42
CA GLU A 74 -5.34 -13.63 10.26
C GLU A 74 -5.84 -12.64 9.20
N GLY A 75 -5.39 -11.37 9.28
CA GLY A 75 -5.73 -10.36 8.29
C GLY A 75 -5.29 -10.72 6.87
N ILE A 76 -4.10 -11.29 6.70
CA ILE A 76 -3.60 -11.78 5.40
C ILE A 76 -4.52 -12.87 4.85
N LYS A 77 -4.89 -13.85 5.68
CA LYS A 77 -5.77 -14.95 5.27
C LYS A 77 -7.14 -14.44 4.82
N ASP A 78 -7.71 -13.49 5.55
CA ASP A 78 -8.99 -12.89 5.20
C ASP A 78 -8.89 -12.01 3.94
N ALA A 79 -7.79 -11.27 3.77
CA ALA A 79 -7.51 -10.52 2.55
C ALA A 79 -7.37 -11.45 1.32
N GLU A 80 -6.68 -12.59 1.46
CA GLU A 80 -6.60 -13.62 0.39
C GLU A 80 -8.00 -14.10 -0.03
N ASN A 81 -8.86 -14.41 0.94
CA ASN A 81 -10.24 -14.82 0.68
C ASN A 81 -11.02 -13.72 -0.03
N MET A 82 -10.91 -12.48 0.44
CA MET A 82 -11.57 -11.33 -0.15
C MET A 82 -11.13 -11.12 -1.61
N TYR A 83 -9.84 -11.04 -1.90
CA TYR A 83 -9.34 -10.85 -3.26
C TYR A 83 -9.66 -12.02 -4.18
N SER A 84 -9.70 -13.25 -3.67
CA SER A 84 -10.09 -14.44 -4.43
C SER A 84 -11.57 -14.44 -4.84
N THR A 85 -12.42 -13.74 -4.10
CA THR A 85 -13.87 -13.71 -4.33
C THR A 85 -14.37 -12.42 -4.99
N ILE A 86 -13.68 -11.29 -4.82
CA ILE A 86 -14.01 -10.01 -5.47
C ILE A 86 -13.92 -10.15 -6.99
N ARG A 87 -14.86 -9.49 -7.68
CA ARG A 87 -14.95 -9.40 -9.14
C ARG A 87 -15.14 -7.95 -9.56
N ASN A 88 -14.93 -7.65 -10.84
CA ASN A 88 -15.15 -6.31 -11.41
C ASN A 88 -16.50 -5.71 -11.00
N LYS A 89 -17.56 -6.51 -11.02
CA LYS A 89 -18.92 -6.09 -10.62
C LYS A 89 -19.06 -5.66 -9.15
N ASN A 90 -18.13 -6.05 -8.29
CA ASN A 90 -18.09 -5.65 -6.88
C ASN A 90 -17.34 -4.32 -6.68
N VAL A 91 -16.64 -3.85 -7.71
CA VAL A 91 -15.80 -2.65 -7.68
C VAL A 91 -16.41 -1.54 -8.52
N TYR A 92 -16.81 -1.85 -9.75
CA TYR A 92 -17.34 -0.85 -10.68
C TYR A 92 -18.38 -1.41 -11.63
N GLU A 93 -19.16 -0.50 -12.22
CA GLU A 93 -20.03 -0.73 -13.35
C GLU A 93 -19.83 0.34 -14.42
N LEU A 94 -20.19 0.04 -15.66
CA LEU A 94 -20.10 1.00 -16.76
C LEU A 94 -21.15 2.11 -16.57
N LEU A 95 -20.72 3.37 -16.74
CA LEU A 95 -21.64 4.49 -16.82
C LEU A 95 -22.03 4.74 -18.29
N PRO A 96 -23.30 4.88 -18.60
CA PRO A 96 -23.70 5.38 -19.91
C PRO A 96 -23.41 6.89 -20.01
N GLY A 97 -22.33 7.23 -20.60
CA GLY A 97 -22.03 8.36 -21.48
C GLY A 97 -22.04 9.81 -21.00
N THR A 98 -22.31 10.22 -19.74
CA THR A 98 -22.38 11.66 -19.36
C THR A 98 -21.97 11.97 -17.92
N GLY A 99 -20.98 11.28 -17.38
CA GLY A 99 -20.49 11.51 -16.02
C GLY A 99 -19.13 12.18 -15.96
N ASN A 100 -18.64 12.42 -14.75
CA ASN A 100 -17.29 12.88 -14.47
C ASN A 100 -16.25 11.73 -14.44
N SER A 101 -16.65 10.52 -14.85
CA SER A 101 -15.82 9.30 -14.92
C SER A 101 -16.38 8.30 -15.93
N LEU A 102 -15.55 7.34 -16.33
CA LEU A 102 -15.96 6.26 -17.23
C LEU A 102 -16.72 5.13 -16.53
N LEU A 103 -16.45 4.96 -15.24
CA LEU A 103 -16.99 3.88 -14.41
C LEU A 103 -17.69 4.46 -13.17
N ASN A 104 -18.76 3.81 -12.72
CA ASN A 104 -19.40 4.09 -11.45
C ASN A 104 -18.82 3.17 -10.37
N THR A 105 -18.46 3.72 -9.22
CA THR A 105 -17.89 2.97 -8.08
C THR A 105 -18.88 2.75 -6.94
N TYR A 106 -20.18 2.85 -7.19
CA TYR A 106 -21.19 2.49 -6.20
C TYR A 106 -21.08 1.03 -5.74
N PRO A 107 -20.75 0.05 -6.62
CA PRO A 107 -20.44 -1.31 -6.17
C PRO A 107 -19.27 -1.37 -5.16
N LEU A 108 -18.20 -0.60 -5.37
CA LEU A 108 -17.10 -0.53 -4.40
C LEU A 108 -17.56 0.04 -3.06
N HIS A 109 -18.34 1.12 -3.08
CA HIS A 109 -18.92 1.70 -1.86
C HIS A 109 -19.70 0.65 -1.05
N LYS A 110 -20.58 -0.11 -1.69
CA LYS A 110 -21.33 -1.20 -1.05
C LYS A 110 -20.42 -2.28 -0.48
N THR A 111 -19.41 -2.68 -1.25
CA THR A 111 -18.44 -3.70 -0.85
C THR A 111 -17.67 -3.23 0.39
N LEU A 112 -17.13 -2.02 0.38
CA LEU A 112 -16.38 -1.46 1.52
C LEU A 112 -17.29 -1.28 2.75
N THR A 113 -18.50 -0.79 2.56
CA THR A 113 -19.48 -0.68 3.66
C THR A 113 -19.75 -2.04 4.30
N SER A 114 -20.00 -3.07 3.48
CA SER A 114 -20.22 -4.42 3.98
C SER A 114 -18.99 -4.96 4.73
N VAL A 115 -17.80 -4.80 4.17
CA VAL A 115 -16.55 -5.25 4.79
C VAL A 115 -16.34 -4.56 6.14
N ILE A 116 -16.37 -3.22 6.19
CA ILE A 116 -16.14 -2.45 7.42
C ILE A 116 -17.20 -2.72 8.49
N THR A 117 -18.48 -2.87 8.09
CA THR A 117 -19.58 -3.16 9.02
C THR A 117 -19.43 -4.56 9.64
N ASN A 118 -18.95 -5.53 8.87
CA ASN A 118 -18.77 -6.91 9.33
C ASN A 118 -17.45 -7.14 10.11
N MET A 119 -16.57 -6.14 10.16
CA MET A 119 -15.39 -6.22 11.02
C MET A 119 -15.79 -6.29 12.49
N THR A 120 -15.38 -7.34 13.16
CA THR A 120 -15.67 -7.57 14.59
C THR A 120 -14.82 -6.70 15.51
N SER A 121 -13.68 -6.24 15.02
CA SER A 121 -12.72 -5.40 15.73
C SER A 121 -12.64 -4.00 15.12
N LYS A 122 -12.32 -3.02 15.95
CA LYS A 122 -11.95 -1.67 15.52
C LYS A 122 -10.50 -1.67 15.00
N PRO A 123 -10.07 -0.67 14.20
CA PRO A 123 -8.66 -0.52 13.86
C PRO A 123 -7.78 -0.46 15.11
N VAL A 124 -6.82 -1.37 15.23
CA VAL A 124 -5.93 -1.51 16.40
C VAL A 124 -4.50 -1.07 16.09
N ILE A 125 -4.17 -0.88 14.81
CA ILE A 125 -2.87 -0.39 14.36
C ILE A 125 -3.01 1.07 13.87
N ASP A 126 -2.05 1.93 14.25
CA ASP A 126 -1.98 3.31 13.74
C ASP A 126 -1.85 3.29 12.22
N THR A 127 -2.84 3.81 11.51
CA THR A 127 -2.92 3.67 10.07
C THR A 127 -3.15 5.02 9.40
N LEU A 128 -2.34 5.33 8.38
CA LEU A 128 -2.40 6.55 7.60
C LEU A 128 -2.73 6.25 6.15
N ILE A 129 -3.66 7.00 5.59
CA ILE A 129 -4.12 6.87 4.20
C ILE A 129 -3.97 8.19 3.48
N GLY A 130 -3.31 8.16 2.32
CA GLY A 130 -3.08 9.34 1.48
C GLY A 130 -4.10 9.44 0.34
N THR A 131 -4.54 10.66 0.07
CA THR A 131 -5.45 10.98 -1.03
C THR A 131 -5.17 12.39 -1.57
N VAL A 132 -5.41 12.65 -2.86
CA VAL A 132 -5.13 13.96 -3.47
C VAL A 132 -6.35 14.86 -3.38
N ASN A 133 -6.17 16.02 -2.77
CA ASN A 133 -7.17 17.07 -2.69
C ASN A 133 -7.22 17.84 -4.01
N LEU A 134 -8.32 17.72 -4.75
CA LEU A 134 -8.49 18.34 -6.06
C LEU A 134 -8.62 19.87 -6.03
N TYR A 135 -8.87 20.47 -4.85
CA TYR A 135 -8.96 21.93 -4.73
C TYR A 135 -7.60 22.58 -4.46
N THR A 136 -6.72 21.87 -3.74
CA THR A 136 -5.40 22.39 -3.36
C THR A 136 -4.25 21.81 -4.20
N GLY A 137 -4.47 20.65 -4.83
CA GLY A 137 -3.44 19.87 -5.51
C GLY A 137 -2.48 19.14 -4.57
N ASN A 138 -2.73 19.16 -3.27
CA ASN A 138 -1.86 18.53 -2.27
C ASN A 138 -2.26 17.08 -2.00
N LEU A 139 -1.30 16.30 -1.51
CA LEU A 139 -1.54 15.01 -0.88
C LEU A 139 -1.98 15.26 0.57
N ASP A 140 -3.24 15.02 0.86
CA ASP A 140 -3.76 15.04 2.21
C ASP A 140 -3.63 13.63 2.82
N VAL A 141 -3.16 13.56 4.07
CA VAL A 141 -2.97 12.31 4.80
C VAL A 141 -3.91 12.25 5.99
N TYR A 142 -4.69 11.19 6.06
CA TYR A 142 -5.68 11.00 7.10
C TYR A 142 -5.39 9.76 7.95
N LYS A 143 -5.61 9.90 9.26
CA LYS A 143 -5.66 8.76 10.17
C LYS A 143 -6.91 7.92 9.90
N PHE A 144 -6.70 6.61 9.74
CA PHE A 144 -7.80 5.65 9.64
C PHE A 144 -7.97 5.00 11.02
N ASN A 145 -9.00 5.40 11.76
CA ASN A 145 -9.22 4.95 13.14
C ASN A 145 -10.72 4.82 13.47
N ASP A 146 -11.03 4.40 14.68
CA ASP A 146 -12.38 4.15 15.17
C ASP A 146 -13.16 5.41 15.61
N ASN A 147 -12.48 6.56 15.70
CA ASN A 147 -13.15 7.84 15.96
C ASN A 147 -13.96 8.34 14.75
N HIS A 148 -13.70 7.76 13.59
CA HIS A 148 -14.48 7.99 12.38
C HIS A 148 -15.68 7.05 12.33
N SER A 149 -16.82 7.56 11.81
CA SER A 149 -17.97 6.73 11.49
C SER A 149 -17.62 5.67 10.44
N ILE A 150 -18.46 4.64 10.29
CA ILE A 150 -18.30 3.65 9.21
C ILE A 150 -18.27 4.38 7.86
N GLU A 151 -19.20 5.32 7.64
CA GLU A 151 -19.27 6.09 6.41
C GLU A 151 -18.02 6.93 6.17
N ASP A 152 -17.47 7.63 7.17
CA ASP A 152 -16.22 8.39 7.02
C ASP A 152 -15.05 7.49 6.62
N ARG A 153 -14.95 6.29 7.21
CA ARG A 153 -13.92 5.31 6.86
C ARG A 153 -14.08 4.81 5.43
N VAL A 154 -15.32 4.51 5.02
CA VAL A 154 -15.62 4.10 3.65
C VAL A 154 -15.28 5.21 2.67
N LEU A 155 -15.72 6.46 2.93
CA LEU A 155 -15.42 7.59 2.06
C LEU A 155 -13.92 7.90 1.95
N LEU A 156 -13.15 7.71 3.04
CA LEU A 156 -11.69 7.85 2.98
C LEU A 156 -11.06 6.77 2.08
N LEU A 157 -11.50 5.51 2.21
CA LEU A 157 -11.04 4.42 1.34
C LEU A 157 -11.46 4.62 -0.12
N MET A 158 -12.66 5.13 -0.36
CA MET A 158 -13.12 5.53 -1.70
C MET A 158 -12.26 6.66 -2.27
N SER A 159 -11.93 7.68 -1.44
CA SER A 159 -11.13 8.83 -1.86
C SER A 159 -9.73 8.43 -2.29
N THR A 160 -9.05 7.60 -1.51
CA THR A 160 -7.69 7.15 -1.83
C THR A 160 -7.62 6.32 -3.12
N SER A 161 -8.73 5.68 -3.52
CA SER A 161 -8.81 4.80 -4.70
C SER A 161 -9.62 5.39 -5.87
N ALA A 162 -9.93 6.68 -5.84
CA ALA A 162 -10.68 7.38 -6.88
C ALA A 162 -9.79 7.73 -8.09
N ILE A 163 -9.43 6.73 -8.89
CA ILE A 163 -8.54 6.86 -10.06
C ILE A 163 -9.11 7.87 -11.05
N PRO A 164 -8.44 9.00 -11.32
CA PRO A 164 -8.93 10.02 -12.26
C PRO A 164 -9.28 9.43 -13.62
N VAL A 165 -10.34 9.96 -14.23
CA VAL A 165 -10.93 9.50 -15.49
C VAL A 165 -11.64 8.15 -15.37
N ALA A 166 -11.03 7.15 -14.73
CA ALA A 166 -11.65 5.85 -14.56
C ALA A 166 -12.80 5.88 -13.53
N PHE A 167 -12.55 6.46 -12.36
CA PHE A 167 -13.48 6.50 -11.23
C PHE A 167 -13.88 7.94 -10.89
N PRO A 168 -15.10 8.14 -10.35
CA PRO A 168 -15.55 9.48 -9.96
C PRO A 168 -14.74 10.00 -8.76
N PRO A 169 -14.48 11.32 -8.71
CA PRO A 169 -13.90 11.94 -7.52
C PRO A 169 -14.87 11.84 -6.35
N ILE A 170 -14.34 11.72 -5.14
CA ILE A 170 -15.12 11.51 -3.92
C ILE A 170 -15.18 12.79 -3.10
N LYS A 171 -16.39 13.18 -2.72
CA LYS A 171 -16.58 14.24 -1.72
C LYS A 171 -16.36 13.67 -0.32
N TYR A 172 -15.34 14.17 0.36
CA TYR A 172 -15.08 13.82 1.75
C TYR A 172 -14.85 15.10 2.55
N LYS A 173 -15.56 15.25 3.66
CA LYS A 173 -15.62 16.53 4.39
C LYS A 173 -16.01 17.69 3.44
N ASN A 174 -15.19 18.72 3.32
CA ASN A 174 -15.46 19.92 2.53
C ASN A 174 -14.75 19.93 1.16
N TYR A 175 -14.06 18.84 0.78
CA TYR A 175 -13.20 18.81 -0.39
C TYR A 175 -13.61 17.68 -1.33
N MET A 176 -13.10 17.77 -2.56
CA MET A 176 -13.16 16.69 -3.56
C MET A 176 -11.80 16.03 -3.64
N TYR A 177 -11.81 14.71 -3.66
CA TYR A 177 -10.59 13.90 -3.65
C TYR A 177 -10.49 12.97 -4.84
N ALA A 178 -9.26 12.74 -5.26
CA ALA A 178 -8.86 11.73 -6.21
C ALA A 178 -7.82 10.79 -5.60
N ASP A 179 -7.53 9.70 -6.29
CA ASP A 179 -6.53 8.70 -5.92
C ASP A 179 -5.20 9.35 -5.55
N GLY A 180 -4.65 8.99 -4.39
CA GLY A 180 -3.36 9.50 -3.93
C GLY A 180 -2.21 9.21 -4.89
N GLY A 181 -2.30 8.10 -5.65
CA GLY A 181 -1.33 7.72 -6.68
C GLY A 181 -1.23 8.69 -7.85
N THR A 182 -2.16 9.65 -7.95
CA THR A 182 -2.06 10.76 -8.92
C THR A 182 -0.86 11.67 -8.62
N LEU A 183 -0.48 11.81 -7.36
CA LEU A 183 0.64 12.64 -6.93
C LEU A 183 1.80 11.82 -6.35
N SER A 184 1.51 10.85 -5.49
CA SER A 184 2.52 9.97 -4.88
C SER A 184 1.93 8.59 -4.61
N ASN A 185 2.71 7.53 -4.87
CA ASN A 185 2.35 6.17 -4.45
C ASN A 185 2.96 5.77 -3.10
N GLU A 186 3.61 6.69 -2.42
CA GLU A 186 4.38 6.43 -1.20
C GLU A 186 3.99 7.42 -0.11
N LEU A 187 3.81 6.93 1.12
CA LEU A 187 3.67 7.73 2.32
C LEU A 187 4.90 7.50 3.22
N LEU A 188 6.09 7.82 2.71
CA LEU A 188 7.34 7.62 3.43
C LEU A 188 7.67 8.80 4.36
N ASP A 189 7.33 10.02 3.95
CA ASP A 189 7.75 11.26 4.61
C ASP A 189 6.86 11.67 5.81
N VAL A 190 5.88 10.85 6.19
CA VAL A 190 4.85 11.23 7.17
C VAL A 190 5.31 11.02 8.61
N VAL A 191 6.47 10.41 8.82
CA VAL A 191 6.95 10.06 10.16
C VAL A 191 8.26 10.77 10.49
N HIS A 192 8.14 11.97 11.03
CA HIS A 192 9.24 12.55 11.81
C HIS A 192 9.19 11.99 13.24
N SER A 193 9.80 10.83 13.50
CA SER A 193 10.12 10.38 14.83
C SER A 193 11.60 10.63 15.09
N SER A 194 11.96 10.89 16.35
CA SER A 194 13.37 10.95 16.79
C SER A 194 14.04 9.57 16.76
N ASP A 195 13.26 8.51 16.50
CA ASP A 195 13.69 7.13 16.57
C ASP A 195 14.11 6.63 15.18
N TYR A 196 15.00 5.65 15.15
CA TYR A 196 15.41 5.00 13.91
C TYR A 196 14.22 4.31 13.25
N LEU A 197 13.92 4.69 11.99
CA LEU A 197 12.76 4.23 11.26
C LEU A 197 13.11 3.04 10.37
N LYS A 198 12.35 1.95 10.49
CA LYS A 198 12.41 0.84 9.55
C LYS A 198 11.13 0.74 8.77
N ILE A 199 11.23 0.76 7.45
CA ILE A 199 10.08 0.70 6.55
C ILE A 199 10.15 -0.57 5.72
N THR A 200 9.11 -1.39 5.84
CA THR A 200 8.79 -2.45 4.87
C THR A 200 7.81 -1.84 3.87
N TYR A 201 8.28 -1.60 2.64
CA TYR A 201 7.46 -1.04 1.57
C TYR A 201 7.12 -2.11 0.55
N ILE A 202 5.83 -2.36 0.38
CA ILE A 202 5.32 -3.34 -0.56
C ILE A 202 4.72 -2.64 -1.77
N THR A 203 5.15 -3.05 -2.96
CA THR A 203 4.67 -2.50 -4.23
C THR A 203 4.58 -3.61 -5.29
N PRO A 204 3.52 -3.61 -6.14
CA PRO A 204 3.44 -4.57 -7.22
C PRO A 204 4.42 -4.28 -8.36
N TYR A 205 5.19 -3.19 -8.27
CA TYR A 205 6.03 -2.72 -9.36
C TYR A 205 7.49 -2.69 -8.95
N GLY A 206 8.34 -3.45 -9.65
CA GLY A 206 9.79 -3.34 -9.58
C GLY A 206 10.33 -2.09 -10.31
N PRO A 207 11.68 -1.96 -10.39
CA PRO A 207 12.29 -0.99 -11.29
C PRO A 207 11.70 -1.13 -12.68
N MET A 208 11.29 0.00 -13.28
CA MET A 208 10.62 -0.06 -14.59
C MET A 208 11.62 -0.41 -15.70
N GLU A 209 11.38 -1.53 -16.32
CA GLU A 209 11.92 -1.90 -17.62
C GLU A 209 11.08 -1.29 -18.76
N GLU A 210 11.62 -1.29 -19.96
CA GLU A 210 10.85 -0.92 -21.14
C GLU A 210 9.66 -1.87 -21.31
N ASN A 211 8.50 -1.30 -21.59
CA ASN A 211 7.28 -2.07 -21.78
C ASN A 211 6.70 -1.79 -23.17
N ASP A 212 6.81 -2.77 -24.03
CA ASP A 212 6.36 -2.80 -25.42
C ASP A 212 4.93 -3.32 -25.61
N THR A 213 4.20 -3.58 -24.51
CA THR A 213 2.81 -4.07 -24.59
C THR A 213 1.94 -3.04 -25.32
N PRO A 214 1.21 -3.43 -26.36
CA PRO A 214 0.27 -2.54 -27.07
C PRO A 214 -0.75 -1.91 -26.11
N ILE A 215 -1.20 -0.71 -26.43
CA ILE A 215 -2.23 0.00 -25.66
C ILE A 215 -3.51 -0.01 -26.51
N ASP A 216 -4.29 -1.08 -26.38
CA ASP A 216 -5.47 -1.33 -27.21
C ASP A 216 -6.79 -1.05 -26.47
N SER A 217 -6.72 -0.62 -25.20
CA SER A 217 -7.90 -0.32 -24.39
C SER A 217 -7.68 0.86 -23.42
N ILE A 218 -8.78 1.45 -23.00
CA ILE A 218 -8.77 2.51 -21.95
C ILE A 218 -8.13 1.97 -20.66
N LYS A 219 -8.38 0.70 -20.31
CA LYS A 219 -7.78 0.07 -19.13
C LYS A 219 -6.27 0.03 -19.21
N GLU A 220 -5.72 -0.32 -20.36
CA GLU A 220 -4.28 -0.33 -20.60
C GLU A 220 -3.70 1.08 -20.62
N MET A 221 -4.40 2.04 -21.25
CA MET A 221 -3.99 3.45 -21.22
C MET A 221 -3.92 3.99 -19.80
N VAL A 222 -4.93 3.74 -18.96
CA VAL A 222 -4.93 4.15 -17.54
C VAL A 222 -3.77 3.48 -16.81
N THR A 223 -3.59 2.17 -16.96
CA THR A 223 -2.49 1.42 -16.35
C THR A 223 -1.13 2.01 -16.75
N ARG A 224 -0.91 2.26 -18.04
CA ARG A 224 0.34 2.82 -18.57
C ARG A 224 0.57 4.25 -18.07
N THR A 225 -0.46 5.08 -18.01
CA THR A 225 -0.36 6.46 -17.50
C THR A 225 0.12 6.45 -16.05
N PHE A 226 -0.47 5.62 -15.18
CA PHE A 226 -0.02 5.49 -13.80
C PHE A 226 1.41 4.96 -13.68
N GLN A 227 1.82 4.01 -14.52
CA GLN A 227 3.20 3.53 -14.58
C GLN A 227 4.18 4.66 -14.95
N ILE A 228 3.82 5.51 -15.94
CA ILE A 228 4.65 6.65 -16.35
C ILE A 228 4.76 7.69 -15.24
N VAL A 229 3.65 8.06 -14.61
CA VAL A 229 3.65 8.99 -13.47
C VAL A 229 4.56 8.45 -12.37
N LYS A 230 4.43 7.17 -12.03
CA LYS A 230 5.27 6.51 -11.03
C LYS A 230 6.76 6.55 -11.40
N LYS A 231 7.12 6.28 -12.66
CA LYS A 231 8.51 6.31 -13.12
C LYS A 231 9.14 7.70 -12.97
N ASN A 232 8.42 8.75 -13.34
CA ASN A 232 8.99 10.09 -13.49
C ASN A 232 8.92 10.91 -12.20
N TYR A 233 7.88 10.75 -11.40
CA TYR A 233 7.65 11.55 -10.19
C TYR A 233 8.00 10.83 -8.89
N ASN A 234 7.97 9.50 -8.89
CA ASN A 234 8.10 8.69 -7.70
C ASN A 234 9.00 7.47 -7.94
N ASN A 235 10.16 7.67 -8.56
CA ASN A 235 11.15 6.59 -8.62
C ASN A 235 11.88 6.50 -7.26
N PRO A 236 11.42 5.64 -6.34
CA PRO A 236 12.04 5.51 -5.03
C PRO A 236 13.49 5.06 -5.16
N PHE A 237 13.79 4.28 -6.22
CA PHE A 237 15.12 3.77 -6.49
C PHE A 237 16.10 4.86 -6.99
N ALA A 238 15.61 6.01 -7.48
CA ALA A 238 16.46 7.12 -7.93
C ALA A 238 16.82 8.10 -6.80
N ARG A 239 15.99 8.20 -5.75
CA ARG A 239 16.20 9.15 -4.63
C ARG A 239 17.20 8.65 -3.59
N LEU A 240 17.50 7.35 -3.56
CA LEU A 240 18.21 6.70 -2.46
C LEU A 240 19.70 6.42 -2.73
N ASN A 241 20.30 7.03 -3.77
CA ASN A 241 21.70 6.81 -4.15
C ASN A 241 22.68 7.86 -3.62
N HIS A 242 22.33 8.63 -2.58
CA HIS A 242 23.25 9.63 -2.01
C HIS A 242 24.04 9.05 -0.83
N GLU A 243 25.32 9.43 -0.73
CA GLU A 243 26.16 9.14 0.46
C GLU A 243 25.49 9.72 1.70
N CYS A 244 25.13 8.84 2.62
CA CYS A 244 24.41 9.18 3.83
C CYS A 244 25.37 9.42 4.99
N LYS A 245 25.47 10.66 5.48
CA LYS A 245 26.33 11.01 6.63
C LYS A 245 25.64 10.74 7.98
N THR A 246 24.33 10.87 8.04
CA THR A 246 23.54 10.71 9.27
C THR A 246 22.27 9.91 8.97
N PRO A 247 22.35 8.57 8.94
CA PRO A 247 21.19 7.73 8.65
C PRO A 247 20.16 7.84 9.80
N TYR A 248 18.89 8.07 9.44
CA TYR A 248 17.77 8.05 10.38
C TYR A 248 16.87 6.82 10.21
N GLY A 249 17.18 5.93 9.28
CA GLY A 249 16.42 4.72 9.09
C GLY A 249 16.87 3.88 7.91
N GLU A 250 16.08 2.85 7.63
CA GLU A 250 16.21 2.01 6.44
C GLU A 250 14.84 1.72 5.84
N ILE A 251 14.80 1.51 4.52
CA ILE A 251 13.63 1.08 3.80
C ILE A 251 13.95 -0.15 2.96
N THR A 252 13.15 -1.20 3.13
CA THR A 252 13.22 -2.39 2.29
C THR A 252 12.01 -2.42 1.37
N TYR A 253 12.27 -2.31 0.07
CA TYR A 253 11.28 -2.47 -0.98
C TYR A 253 11.09 -3.94 -1.29
N TYR A 254 9.84 -4.40 -1.26
CA TYR A 254 9.43 -5.72 -1.73
C TYR A 254 8.55 -5.54 -2.96
N TYR A 255 8.90 -6.20 -4.06
CA TYR A 255 8.25 -5.99 -5.35
C TYR A 255 8.27 -7.25 -6.20
N VAL A 256 7.55 -7.24 -7.33
CA VAL A 256 7.68 -8.21 -8.41
C VAL A 256 8.18 -7.52 -9.68
N ASP A 257 8.83 -8.27 -10.57
CA ASP A 257 9.22 -7.72 -11.87
C ASP A 257 7.99 -7.42 -12.72
N SER A 258 8.05 -6.35 -13.51
CA SER A 258 6.94 -5.95 -14.39
C SER A 258 6.53 -7.04 -15.40
N GLN A 259 7.47 -7.88 -15.80
CA GLN A 259 7.24 -8.97 -16.75
C GLN A 259 6.23 -10.02 -16.24
N VAL A 260 6.21 -10.31 -14.94
CA VAL A 260 5.25 -11.29 -14.37
C VAL A 260 3.82 -10.77 -14.32
N LEU A 261 3.63 -9.45 -14.48
CA LEU A 261 2.32 -8.80 -14.57
C LEU A 261 1.87 -8.55 -16.02
N LYS A 262 2.67 -8.95 -17.00
CA LYS A 262 2.32 -8.79 -18.43
C LYS A 262 1.01 -9.54 -18.72
N GLY A 263 0.06 -8.84 -19.35
CA GLY A 263 -1.28 -9.37 -19.63
C GLY A 263 -2.30 -9.20 -18.51
N PHE A 264 -1.90 -8.67 -17.34
CA PHE A 264 -2.83 -8.26 -16.30
C PHE A 264 -3.08 -6.75 -16.35
N SER A 265 -4.30 -6.34 -15.97
CA SER A 265 -4.67 -4.92 -15.87
C SER A 265 -5.00 -4.56 -14.43
N MET A 266 -4.59 -3.37 -13.99
CA MET A 266 -4.94 -2.82 -12.67
C MET A 266 -6.44 -2.59 -12.47
N LEU A 267 -7.24 -2.64 -13.54
CA LEU A 267 -8.71 -2.57 -13.47
C LEU A 267 -9.38 -3.93 -13.67
N ASN A 268 -8.64 -5.05 -13.61
CA ASN A 268 -9.20 -6.40 -13.71
C ASN A 268 -9.18 -7.11 -12.35
N PHE A 269 -10.26 -6.95 -11.60
CA PHE A 269 -10.43 -7.54 -10.27
C PHE A 269 -10.88 -9.02 -10.30
N ASP A 270 -11.15 -9.58 -11.49
CA ASP A 270 -11.54 -10.99 -11.61
C ASP A 270 -10.36 -11.96 -11.42
N LYS A 271 -9.13 -11.44 -11.32
CA LYS A 271 -7.87 -12.17 -11.28
C LYS A 271 -7.17 -12.17 -9.91
N GLY A 272 -7.90 -11.92 -8.82
CA GLY A 272 -7.32 -11.75 -7.50
C GLY A 272 -6.47 -12.94 -7.04
N ALA A 273 -6.95 -14.18 -7.20
CA ALA A 273 -6.20 -15.38 -6.81
C ALA A 273 -4.89 -15.56 -7.59
N ASP A 274 -4.94 -15.30 -8.93
CA ASP A 274 -3.75 -15.35 -9.78
C ASP A 274 -2.72 -14.31 -9.32
N LEU A 275 -3.17 -13.09 -9.04
CA LEU A 275 -2.32 -11.97 -8.62
C LEU A 275 -1.70 -12.21 -7.23
N ILE A 276 -2.42 -12.80 -6.27
CA ILE A 276 -1.86 -13.22 -4.98
C ILE A 276 -0.72 -14.23 -5.21
N SER A 277 -0.97 -15.24 -6.05
CA SER A 277 0.03 -16.27 -6.38
C SER A 277 1.28 -15.67 -7.03
N ILE A 278 1.11 -14.69 -7.91
CA ILE A 278 2.23 -13.95 -8.52
C ILE A 278 3.05 -13.24 -7.44
N GLY A 279 2.42 -12.47 -6.55
CA GLY A 279 3.09 -11.77 -5.47
C GLY A 279 3.87 -12.71 -4.56
N TYR A 280 3.26 -13.83 -4.16
CA TYR A 280 3.88 -14.82 -3.28
C TYR A 280 5.10 -15.51 -3.91
N ASN A 281 5.01 -15.91 -5.19
CA ASN A 281 6.03 -16.73 -5.84
C ASN A 281 7.18 -15.94 -6.48
N ASN A 282 7.00 -14.62 -6.74
CA ASN A 282 7.95 -13.84 -7.52
C ASN A 282 8.51 -12.63 -6.77
N VAL A 283 8.35 -12.58 -5.44
CA VAL A 283 8.82 -11.45 -4.64
C VAL A 283 10.33 -11.30 -4.70
N LYS A 284 10.76 -10.06 -4.91
CA LYS A 284 12.14 -9.59 -4.80
C LYS A 284 12.22 -8.48 -3.77
N SER A 285 13.43 -8.22 -3.26
CA SER A 285 13.63 -7.12 -2.31
C SER A 285 14.92 -6.35 -2.58
N LYS A 286 14.92 -5.08 -2.15
CA LYS A 286 16.10 -4.22 -2.14
C LYS A 286 16.00 -3.23 -0.97
N THR A 287 17.08 -3.16 -0.17
CA THR A 287 17.16 -2.30 1.02
C THR A 287 17.99 -1.06 0.73
N TYR A 288 17.58 0.06 1.28
CA TYR A 288 18.24 1.35 1.20
C TYR A 288 18.27 2.03 2.57
N THR A 289 19.29 2.84 2.77
CA THR A 289 19.42 3.70 3.95
C THR A 289 18.68 5.01 3.75
N LEU A 290 17.94 5.46 4.75
CA LEU A 290 17.24 6.75 4.78
C LEU A 290 18.17 7.82 5.37
N CYS A 291 18.26 8.96 4.68
CA CYS A 291 19.14 10.09 5.03
C CYS A 291 18.38 11.38 5.24
#